data_9f626d5d51a358dd8fef7a2358d6030a
#
_entry.id   9f626d5d51a358dd8fef7a2358d6030a
#
_cell.length_a   1.000
_cell.length_b   1.000
_cell.length_c   1.000
_cell.angle_alpha   90.00
_cell.angle_beta   90.00
_cell.angle_gamma   90.00
#
_symmetry.space_group_name_H-M   'P 1'
#
loop_
_entity.id
_entity.type
_entity.pdbx_description
1 polymer ?
#
loop_
_entity_poly.entity_id
_entity_poly.type
_entity_poly.pdbx_seq_one_letter_code
_entity_poly.pdbx_strand_id
1 'polypeptide(L)'
;LLNSYVGTPVAEELHRLLARGGVIGGTSAGMAVIGEVAIVDEYLAVPILDAGFGLVGGVIFDQHFSERRRQGRLAKAVAEHPGFVGIGVDERTALVIHGRDLRVMGEGCAYVMLSPSTGRSASTIRLREHMRDDLVALSRAALARASEIRPPLRAAKPTVAAPPAPPRVDKGSLL
;
A
#
# COMPACT_ATOMS: atom_id res chain seq x y z
N LEU A 1 13.26 3.33 -12.87
CA LEU A 1 11.99 3.41 -13.61
C LEU A 1 11.12 4.56 -13.10
N LEU A 2 10.70 4.56 -11.81
CA LEU A 2 9.83 5.61 -11.24
C LEU A 2 10.42 7.00 -11.45
N ASN A 3 11.67 7.24 -11.08
CA ASN A 3 12.33 8.55 -11.21
C ASN A 3 12.33 9.11 -12.64
N SER A 4 12.20 8.25 -13.65
CA SER A 4 12.13 8.69 -15.06
C SER A 4 10.74 9.18 -15.44
N TYR A 5 9.71 8.89 -14.65
CA TYR A 5 8.32 9.19 -14.97
C TYR A 5 7.62 10.06 -13.91
N VAL A 6 8.23 10.28 -12.75
CA VAL A 6 7.72 11.22 -11.72
C VAL A 6 7.66 12.63 -12.32
N GLY A 7 6.54 13.31 -12.12
CA GLY A 7 6.30 14.66 -12.65
C GLY A 7 6.04 14.73 -14.15
N THR A 8 5.91 13.58 -14.83
CA THR A 8 5.51 13.53 -16.25
C THR A 8 4.03 13.15 -16.40
N PRO A 9 3.40 13.42 -17.56
CA PRO A 9 2.02 13.03 -17.84
C PRO A 9 1.78 11.50 -17.90
N VAL A 10 2.83 10.66 -17.84
CA VAL A 10 2.74 9.22 -18.05
C VAL A 10 1.78 8.56 -17.08
N ALA A 11 1.88 8.85 -15.78
CA ALA A 11 0.99 8.27 -14.78
C ALA A 11 -0.48 8.64 -15.04
N GLU A 12 -0.76 9.91 -15.39
CA GLU A 12 -2.11 10.35 -15.73
C GLU A 12 -2.65 9.65 -16.97
N GLU A 13 -1.83 9.49 -18.01
CA GLU A 13 -2.25 8.81 -19.24
C GLU A 13 -2.52 7.32 -19.01
N LEU A 14 -1.77 6.66 -18.12
CA LEU A 14 -2.06 5.30 -17.70
C LEU A 14 -3.41 5.20 -16.98
N HIS A 15 -3.71 6.11 -16.05
CA HIS A 15 -5.02 6.18 -15.40
C HIS A 15 -6.16 6.45 -16.40
N ARG A 16 -5.97 7.37 -17.35
CA ARG A 16 -6.93 7.66 -18.42
C ARG A 16 -7.14 6.44 -19.33
N LEU A 17 -6.07 5.69 -19.62
CA LEU A 17 -6.17 4.45 -20.39
C LEU A 17 -7.06 3.42 -19.70
N LEU A 18 -6.86 3.18 -18.40
CA LEU A 18 -7.72 2.29 -17.62
C LEU A 18 -9.17 2.79 -17.56
N ALA A 19 -9.38 4.09 -17.34
CA ALA A 19 -10.72 4.67 -17.25
C ALA A 19 -11.56 4.50 -18.54
N ARG A 20 -10.90 4.44 -19.72
CA ARG A 20 -11.57 4.15 -21.00
C ARG A 20 -11.60 2.67 -21.38
N GLY A 21 -11.30 1.76 -20.45
CA GLY A 21 -11.36 0.31 -20.66
C GLY A 21 -10.10 -0.29 -21.28
N GLY A 22 -8.99 0.43 -21.30
CA GLY A 22 -7.71 -0.09 -21.75
C GLY A 22 -7.10 -1.09 -20.76
N VAL A 23 -6.08 -1.83 -21.21
CA VAL A 23 -5.35 -2.81 -20.42
C VAL A 23 -3.90 -2.36 -20.24
N ILE A 24 -3.39 -2.49 -19.03
CA ILE A 24 -2.00 -2.21 -18.69
C ILE A 24 -1.36 -3.50 -18.20
N GLY A 25 -0.19 -3.82 -18.71
CA GLY A 25 0.64 -4.92 -18.25
C GLY A 25 2.01 -4.42 -17.79
N GLY A 26 2.54 -5.06 -16.76
CA GLY A 26 3.89 -4.78 -16.26
C GLY A 26 4.61 -6.07 -15.88
N THR A 27 5.89 -6.15 -16.21
CA THR A 27 6.75 -7.27 -15.81
C THR A 27 7.94 -6.77 -15.03
N SER A 28 8.42 -7.58 -14.07
CA SER A 28 9.54 -7.22 -13.20
C SER A 28 9.34 -5.86 -12.53
N ALA A 29 10.25 -4.90 -12.70
CA ALA A 29 10.10 -3.54 -12.18
C ALA A 29 8.81 -2.85 -12.66
N GLY A 30 8.37 -3.16 -13.90
CA GLY A 30 7.10 -2.66 -14.43
C GLY A 30 5.87 -3.17 -13.66
N MET A 31 5.92 -4.37 -13.07
CA MET A 31 4.85 -4.86 -12.18
C MET A 31 4.90 -4.13 -10.82
N ALA A 32 6.09 -3.96 -10.26
CA ALA A 32 6.23 -3.33 -8.94
C ALA A 32 5.62 -1.92 -8.89
N VAL A 33 5.77 -1.15 -9.98
CA VAL A 33 5.29 0.24 -10.05
C VAL A 33 3.78 0.39 -10.32
N ILE A 34 3.07 -0.70 -10.66
CA ILE A 34 1.62 -0.69 -10.86
C ILE A 34 0.87 -0.44 -9.54
N GLY A 35 1.40 -0.93 -8.42
CA GLY A 35 0.84 -0.73 -7.09
C GLY A 35 0.85 0.74 -6.65
N GLU A 36 0.21 1.03 -5.55
CA GLU A 36 0.24 2.35 -4.92
C GLU A 36 1.56 2.59 -4.20
N VAL A 37 2.14 1.54 -3.62
CA VAL A 37 3.50 1.53 -3.07
C VAL A 37 4.34 0.54 -3.87
N ALA A 38 5.52 0.95 -4.28
CA ALA A 38 6.48 0.14 -5.02
C ALA A 38 7.70 -0.21 -4.16
N ILE A 39 8.13 -1.47 -4.21
CA ILE A 39 9.44 -1.88 -3.69
C ILE A 39 10.47 -1.57 -4.79
N VAL A 40 11.25 -0.52 -4.60
CA VAL A 40 12.20 -0.03 -5.62
C VAL A 40 13.59 -0.63 -5.48
N ASP A 41 13.97 -1.01 -4.26
CA ASP A 41 15.25 -1.63 -3.95
C ASP A 41 15.18 -2.38 -2.60
N GLU A 42 16.33 -2.93 -2.18
CA GLU A 42 16.49 -3.61 -0.89
C GLU A 42 17.90 -3.38 -0.35
N TYR A 43 18.00 -3.03 0.92
CA TYR A 43 19.28 -2.93 1.62
C TYR A 43 19.23 -3.74 2.93
N LEU A 44 20.17 -4.67 3.10
CA LEU A 44 20.24 -5.58 4.27
C LEU A 44 18.89 -6.26 4.59
N ALA A 45 18.23 -6.78 3.55
CA ALA A 45 16.92 -7.41 3.64
C ALA A 45 15.80 -6.48 4.15
N VAL A 46 15.98 -5.16 4.05
CA VAL A 46 14.95 -4.15 4.31
C VAL A 46 14.52 -3.56 2.96
N PRO A 47 13.22 -3.60 2.61
CA PRO A 47 12.74 -3.01 1.37
C PRO A 47 12.90 -1.50 1.40
N ILE A 48 13.29 -0.92 0.26
CA ILE A 48 13.23 0.51 0.03
C ILE A 48 11.95 0.77 -0.75
N LEU A 49 11.05 1.55 -0.16
CA LEU A 49 9.71 1.81 -0.67
C LEU A 49 9.62 3.21 -1.26
N ASP A 50 8.82 3.35 -2.30
CA ASP A 50 8.50 4.64 -2.93
C ASP A 50 7.04 4.61 -3.41
N ALA A 51 6.48 5.78 -3.77
CA ALA A 51 5.16 5.84 -4.36
C ALA A 51 5.17 5.18 -5.75
N GLY A 52 4.27 4.23 -5.98
CA GLY A 52 4.03 3.66 -7.30
C GLY A 52 3.10 4.52 -8.15
N PHE A 53 2.63 4.00 -9.28
CA PHE A 53 1.65 4.71 -10.13
C PHE A 53 0.22 4.64 -9.59
N GLY A 54 -0.06 3.81 -8.58
CA GLY A 54 -1.38 3.70 -7.98
C GLY A 54 -2.46 3.18 -8.93
N LEU A 55 -2.09 2.43 -9.98
CA LEU A 55 -3.05 1.85 -10.93
C LEU A 55 -3.88 0.74 -10.26
N VAL A 56 -3.33 0.13 -9.22
CA VAL A 56 -4.05 -0.75 -8.29
C VAL A 56 -3.84 -0.20 -6.89
N GLY A 57 -4.88 0.43 -6.34
CA GLY A 57 -4.83 1.07 -5.03
C GLY A 57 -4.76 0.06 -3.89
N GLY A 58 -4.06 0.41 -2.80
CA GLY A 58 -3.93 -0.40 -1.60
C GLY A 58 -3.12 -1.69 -1.78
N VAL A 59 -2.30 -1.79 -2.83
CA VAL A 59 -1.53 -3.00 -3.15
C VAL A 59 -0.04 -2.68 -3.28
N ILE A 60 0.78 -3.59 -2.76
CA ILE A 60 2.23 -3.65 -2.94
C ILE A 60 2.56 -4.92 -3.72
N PHE A 61 3.12 -4.77 -4.91
CA PHE A 61 3.56 -5.91 -5.73
C PHE A 61 5.04 -6.23 -5.53
N ASP A 62 5.36 -7.52 -5.52
CA ASP A 62 6.72 -8.03 -5.59
C ASP A 62 6.82 -9.14 -6.65
N GLN A 63 7.94 -9.21 -7.35
CA GLN A 63 8.14 -10.07 -8.52
C GLN A 63 9.34 -11.01 -8.33
N HIS A 64 9.49 -12.05 -9.18
CA HIS A 64 10.48 -13.12 -9.01
C HIS A 64 10.45 -13.68 -7.59
N PHE A 65 9.25 -13.94 -7.10
CA PHE A 65 8.99 -13.95 -5.66
C PHE A 65 9.65 -15.14 -4.95
N SER A 66 9.31 -16.35 -5.38
CA SER A 66 9.90 -17.57 -4.82
C SER A 66 11.35 -17.75 -5.25
N GLU A 67 11.66 -17.43 -6.51
CA GLU A 67 12.98 -17.59 -7.10
C GLU A 67 14.06 -16.79 -6.36
N ARG A 68 13.69 -15.59 -5.92
CA ARG A 68 14.59 -14.69 -5.17
C ARG A 68 14.32 -14.68 -3.67
N ARG A 69 13.47 -15.59 -3.16
CA ARG A 69 13.13 -15.73 -1.73
C ARG A 69 12.67 -14.41 -1.09
N ARG A 70 11.78 -13.69 -1.78
CA ARG A 70 11.35 -12.33 -1.41
C ARG A 70 10.26 -12.24 -0.35
N GLN A 71 9.86 -13.37 0.25
CA GLN A 71 8.81 -13.43 1.28
C GLN A 71 9.07 -12.48 2.45
N GLY A 72 10.32 -12.46 2.95
CA GLY A 72 10.70 -11.58 4.06
C GLY A 72 10.64 -10.10 3.70
N ARG A 73 11.02 -9.75 2.47
CA ARG A 73 10.98 -8.39 1.95
C ARG A 73 9.54 -7.87 1.83
N LEU A 74 8.66 -8.64 1.21
CA LEU A 74 7.25 -8.26 1.07
C LEU A 74 6.55 -8.20 2.42
N ALA A 75 6.84 -9.15 3.33
CA ALA A 75 6.27 -9.13 4.68
C ALA A 75 6.64 -7.86 5.44
N LYS A 76 7.88 -7.35 5.31
CA LYS A 76 8.31 -6.08 5.91
C LYS A 76 7.58 -4.90 5.27
N ALA A 77 7.49 -4.84 3.93
CA ALA A 77 6.77 -3.79 3.23
C ALA A 77 5.30 -3.71 3.68
N VAL A 78 4.63 -4.85 3.80
CA VAL A 78 3.23 -4.91 4.29
C VAL A 78 3.13 -4.54 5.77
N ALA A 79 4.13 -4.86 6.60
CA ALA A 79 4.16 -4.44 8.01
C ALA A 79 4.30 -2.92 8.16
N GLU A 80 5.03 -2.25 7.28
CA GLU A 80 5.14 -0.79 7.24
C GLU A 80 3.86 -0.13 6.70
N HIS A 81 3.07 -0.86 5.89
CA HIS A 81 1.79 -0.41 5.32
C HIS A 81 0.66 -1.39 5.66
N PRO A 82 0.23 -1.51 6.93
CA PRO A 82 -0.65 -2.58 7.39
C PRO A 82 -2.05 -2.59 6.75
N GLY A 83 -2.48 -1.46 6.16
CA GLY A 83 -3.73 -1.37 5.38
C GLY A 83 -3.62 -1.85 3.93
N PHE A 84 -2.42 -2.29 3.50
CA PHE A 84 -2.16 -2.72 2.14
C PHE A 84 -2.14 -4.25 2.01
N VAL A 85 -2.45 -4.72 0.82
CA VAL A 85 -2.32 -6.11 0.41
C VAL A 85 -0.97 -6.28 -0.29
N GLY A 86 -0.12 -7.16 0.24
CA GLY A 86 1.10 -7.56 -0.46
C GLY A 86 0.81 -8.69 -1.43
N ILE A 87 1.30 -8.59 -2.67
CA ILE A 87 1.14 -9.66 -3.66
C ILE A 87 2.49 -9.97 -4.31
N GLY A 88 3.04 -11.14 -3.96
CA GLY A 88 4.23 -11.69 -4.61
C GLY A 88 3.86 -12.57 -5.80
N VAL A 89 4.57 -12.47 -6.92
CA VAL A 89 4.31 -13.26 -8.12
C VAL A 89 5.59 -13.94 -8.59
N ASP A 90 5.51 -15.26 -8.81
CA ASP A 90 6.61 -16.08 -9.31
C ASP A 90 6.90 -15.80 -10.78
N GLU A 91 8.06 -16.25 -11.25
CA GLU A 91 8.38 -16.25 -12.68
C GLU A 91 7.39 -17.12 -13.47
N ARG A 92 7.26 -16.87 -14.76
CA ARG A 92 6.31 -17.57 -15.68
C ARG A 92 4.86 -17.56 -15.19
N THR A 93 4.51 -16.53 -14.39
CA THR A 93 3.18 -16.37 -13.79
C THR A 93 2.69 -14.96 -14.03
N ALA A 94 1.43 -14.85 -14.40
CA ALA A 94 0.72 -13.59 -14.56
C ALA A 94 -0.42 -13.49 -13.54
N LEU A 95 -0.58 -12.29 -13.00
CA LEU A 95 -1.73 -11.92 -12.19
C LEU A 95 -2.62 -11.01 -13.02
N VAL A 96 -3.83 -11.44 -13.30
CA VAL A 96 -4.84 -10.64 -14.02
C VAL A 96 -5.81 -10.06 -13.01
N ILE A 97 -5.95 -8.73 -13.01
CA ILE A 97 -6.89 -8.00 -12.18
C ILE A 97 -7.91 -7.30 -13.06
N HIS A 98 -9.19 -7.59 -12.86
CA HIS A 98 -10.29 -6.92 -13.51
C HIS A 98 -11.39 -6.56 -12.50
N GLY A 99 -11.49 -5.29 -12.18
CA GLY A 99 -12.35 -4.83 -11.09
C GLY A 99 -11.93 -5.45 -9.76
N ARG A 100 -12.80 -6.30 -9.19
CA ARG A 100 -12.50 -7.03 -7.94
C ARG A 100 -11.90 -8.41 -8.18
N ASP A 101 -12.01 -8.96 -9.38
CA ASP A 101 -11.54 -10.31 -9.70
C ASP A 101 -10.02 -10.32 -9.88
N LEU A 102 -9.36 -11.16 -9.13
CA LEU A 102 -7.93 -11.44 -9.18
C LEU A 102 -7.75 -12.89 -9.61
N ARG A 103 -7.04 -13.13 -10.70
CA ARG A 103 -6.84 -14.46 -11.26
C ARG A 103 -5.38 -14.72 -11.58
N VAL A 104 -4.92 -15.94 -11.25
CA VAL A 104 -3.56 -16.41 -11.55
C VAL A 104 -3.56 -17.21 -12.84
N MET A 105 -2.57 -16.98 -13.71
CA MET A 105 -2.29 -17.70 -14.93
C MET A 105 -0.80 -18.02 -15.00
N GLY A 106 -0.46 -19.23 -15.46
CA GLY A 106 0.92 -19.67 -15.65
C GLY A 106 1.35 -20.75 -14.66
N GLU A 107 2.63 -21.14 -14.70
CA GLU A 107 3.14 -22.36 -14.07
C GLU A 107 3.46 -22.19 -12.56
N GLY A 108 3.74 -20.96 -12.11
CA GLY A 108 4.09 -20.66 -10.72
C GLY A 108 2.88 -20.27 -9.89
N CYS A 109 3.13 -19.47 -8.86
CA CYS A 109 2.12 -19.04 -7.89
C CYS A 109 2.10 -17.52 -7.73
N ALA A 110 0.97 -17.01 -7.26
CA ALA A 110 0.89 -15.73 -6.59
C ALA A 110 0.69 -15.94 -5.08
N TYR A 111 1.24 -15.03 -4.28
CA TYR A 111 1.18 -15.08 -2.82
C TYR A 111 0.56 -13.79 -2.32
N VAL A 112 -0.58 -13.90 -1.66
CA VAL A 112 -1.25 -12.75 -1.03
C VAL A 112 -0.85 -12.69 0.43
N MET A 113 -0.32 -11.55 0.86
CA MET A 113 0.14 -11.33 2.22
C MET A 113 -0.64 -10.18 2.88
N LEU A 114 -1.05 -10.40 4.13
CA LEU A 114 -1.65 -9.41 5.00
C LEU A 114 -0.81 -9.25 6.26
N SER A 115 -0.67 -8.01 6.75
CA SER A 115 0.07 -7.71 7.98
C SER A 115 -0.49 -8.47 9.18
N PRO A 116 0.33 -8.74 10.20
CA PRO A 116 -0.19 -9.12 11.50
C PRO A 116 -1.04 -7.98 12.09
N SER A 117 -1.89 -8.31 13.06
CA SER A 117 -2.64 -7.33 13.84
C SER A 117 -2.80 -7.82 15.28
N THR A 118 -3.47 -7.05 16.14
CA THR A 118 -3.69 -7.47 17.52
C THR A 118 -4.47 -8.79 17.56
N GLY A 119 -3.81 -9.83 18.07
CA GLY A 119 -4.38 -11.18 18.18
C GLY A 119 -4.44 -11.99 16.88
N ARG A 120 -3.90 -11.48 15.76
CA ARG A 120 -3.84 -12.22 14.49
C ARG A 120 -2.42 -12.22 13.92
N SER A 121 -1.90 -13.39 13.62
CA SER A 121 -0.64 -13.54 12.89
C SER A 121 -0.74 -12.99 11.47
N ALA A 122 0.41 -12.69 10.85
CA ALA A 122 0.48 -12.43 9.42
C ALA A 122 -0.18 -13.57 8.64
N SER A 123 -0.86 -13.24 7.57
CA SER A 123 -1.52 -14.21 6.69
C SER A 123 -0.82 -14.28 5.36
N THR A 124 -0.60 -15.48 4.85
CA THR A 124 -0.11 -15.71 3.49
C THR A 124 -1.01 -16.75 2.82
N ILE A 125 -1.62 -16.38 1.71
CA ILE A 125 -2.46 -17.25 0.87
C ILE A 125 -1.67 -17.50 -0.42
N ARG A 126 -1.52 -18.75 -0.81
CA ARG A 126 -0.90 -19.14 -2.07
C ARG A 126 -1.96 -19.46 -3.11
N LEU A 127 -1.97 -18.73 -4.21
CA LEU A 127 -2.85 -18.93 -5.35
C LEU A 127 -2.06 -19.58 -6.49
N ARG A 128 -2.60 -20.64 -7.04
CA ARG A 128 -2.05 -21.37 -8.19
C ARG A 128 -2.81 -21.04 -9.46
N GLU A 129 -2.36 -21.57 -10.56
CA GLU A 129 -3.03 -21.47 -11.85
C GLU A 129 -4.54 -21.73 -11.74
N HIS A 130 -5.33 -20.91 -12.43
CA HIS A 130 -6.80 -20.88 -12.43
C HIS A 130 -7.47 -20.50 -11.10
N MET A 131 -6.74 -20.36 -10.01
CA MET A 131 -7.31 -19.84 -8.75
C MET A 131 -7.65 -18.36 -8.89
N ARG A 132 -8.70 -17.97 -8.19
CA ARG A 132 -9.21 -16.59 -8.13
C ARG A 132 -9.34 -16.15 -6.68
N ASP A 133 -9.31 -14.84 -6.47
CA ASP A 133 -9.61 -14.21 -5.20
C ASP A 133 -10.30 -12.87 -5.45
N ASP A 134 -10.83 -12.28 -4.39
CA ASP A 134 -11.53 -11.01 -4.40
C ASP A 134 -10.65 -9.91 -3.81
N LEU A 135 -10.06 -9.09 -4.67
CA LEU A 135 -9.15 -8.02 -4.26
C LEU A 135 -9.83 -7.03 -3.29
N VAL A 136 -11.13 -6.77 -3.45
CA VAL A 136 -11.87 -5.87 -2.54
C VAL A 136 -12.04 -6.50 -1.16
N ALA A 137 -12.29 -7.81 -1.09
CA ALA A 137 -12.35 -8.53 0.18
C ALA A 137 -10.99 -8.55 0.89
N LEU A 138 -9.91 -8.78 0.13
CA LEU A 138 -8.53 -8.73 0.63
C LEU A 138 -8.17 -7.33 1.16
N SER A 139 -8.50 -6.27 0.41
CA SER A 139 -8.26 -4.89 0.85
C SER A 139 -9.03 -4.54 2.11
N ARG A 140 -10.30 -4.97 2.22
CA ARG A 140 -11.08 -4.80 3.46
C ARG A 140 -10.46 -5.55 4.64
N ALA A 141 -9.96 -6.75 4.41
CA ALA A 141 -9.28 -7.53 5.45
C ALA A 141 -7.96 -6.85 5.90
N ALA A 142 -7.21 -6.26 4.98
CA ALA A 142 -6.01 -5.49 5.30
C ALA A 142 -6.35 -4.24 6.12
N LEU A 143 -7.35 -3.46 5.72
CA LEU A 143 -7.81 -2.28 6.45
C LEU A 143 -8.34 -2.61 7.85
N ALA A 144 -9.08 -3.72 8.00
CA ALA A 144 -9.54 -4.18 9.30
C ALA A 144 -8.35 -4.50 10.23
N ARG A 145 -7.32 -5.17 9.73
CA ARG A 145 -6.07 -5.44 10.47
C ARG A 145 -5.35 -4.14 10.87
N ALA A 146 -5.27 -3.17 9.96
CA ALA A 146 -4.64 -1.88 10.22
C ALA A 146 -5.36 -1.11 11.35
N SER A 147 -6.68 -1.16 11.39
CA SER A 147 -7.48 -0.50 12.44
C SER A 147 -7.26 -1.11 13.84
N GLU A 148 -6.93 -2.39 13.89
CA GLU A 148 -6.58 -3.07 15.15
C GLU A 148 -5.18 -2.69 15.68
N ILE A 149 -4.25 -2.31 14.78
CA ILE A 149 -2.87 -1.89 15.13
C ILE A 149 -2.84 -0.43 15.62
N ARG A 150 -3.64 0.44 15.02
CA ARG A 150 -3.78 1.84 15.40
C ARG A 150 -4.95 1.98 16.38
N PRO A 151 -4.71 2.23 17.67
CA PRO A 151 -5.77 2.70 18.53
C PRO A 151 -6.33 4.00 17.93
N PRO A 152 -7.65 4.22 17.98
CA PRO A 152 -8.24 5.44 17.45
C PRO A 152 -7.52 6.62 18.10
N LEU A 153 -6.97 7.52 17.28
CA LEU A 153 -6.44 8.79 17.76
C LEU A 153 -7.57 9.44 18.55
N ARG A 154 -7.49 9.39 19.88
CA ARG A 154 -8.33 10.26 20.72
C ARG A 154 -8.02 11.65 20.22
N ALA A 155 -9.00 12.28 19.59
CA ALA A 155 -8.93 13.69 19.28
C ALA A 155 -8.62 14.39 20.60
N ALA A 156 -7.38 14.83 20.76
CA ALA A 156 -7.02 15.73 21.84
C ALA A 156 -7.92 16.95 21.61
N LYS A 157 -8.88 17.17 22.52
CA LYS A 157 -9.62 18.42 22.53
C LYS A 157 -8.56 19.52 22.56
N PRO A 158 -8.55 20.46 21.62
CA PRO A 158 -7.65 21.59 21.72
C PRO A 158 -7.98 22.28 23.04
N THR A 159 -7.05 22.23 23.98
CA THR A 159 -7.09 23.08 25.17
C THR A 159 -6.78 24.48 24.67
N VAL A 160 -7.82 25.21 24.30
CA VAL A 160 -7.69 26.63 24.05
C VAL A 160 -7.33 27.25 25.42
N ALA A 161 -6.05 27.58 25.58
CA ALA A 161 -5.62 28.39 26.72
C ALA A 161 -6.41 29.68 26.67
N ALA A 162 -7.10 30.01 27.77
CA ALA A 162 -7.81 31.26 27.89
C ALA A 162 -6.83 32.42 27.64
N PRO A 163 -7.22 33.45 26.87
CA PRO A 163 -6.35 34.61 26.67
C PRO A 163 -6.04 35.28 28.03
N PRO A 164 -4.81 35.77 28.23
CA PRO A 164 -4.45 36.46 29.47
C PRO A 164 -5.37 37.67 29.66
N ALA A 165 -5.80 37.87 30.93
CA ALA A 165 -6.63 39.00 31.27
C ALA A 165 -5.94 40.32 30.94
N PRO A 166 -6.66 41.32 30.42
CA PRO A 166 -6.08 42.62 30.09
C PRO A 166 -5.51 43.29 31.35
N PRO A 167 -4.41 44.05 31.22
CA PRO A 167 -3.79 44.74 32.35
C PRO A 167 -4.81 45.71 32.97
N ARG A 168 -4.90 45.71 34.30
CA ARG A 168 -5.70 46.70 35.04
C ARG A 168 -5.09 48.09 34.82
N VAL A 169 -5.84 48.95 34.18
CA VAL A 169 -5.52 50.38 34.08
C VAL A 169 -5.84 50.99 35.47
N ASP A 170 -4.81 51.35 36.18
CA ASP A 170 -4.95 52.06 37.44
C ASP A 170 -5.43 53.48 37.19
N LYS A 171 -6.67 53.75 37.54
CA LYS A 171 -7.22 55.11 37.52
C LYS A 171 -6.91 55.77 38.85
N GLY A 172 -5.69 56.19 38.98
CA GLY A 172 -5.26 56.88 40.17
C GLY A 172 -4.46 58.12 39.89
N SER A 173 -5.09 59.24 40.15
CA SER A 173 -4.56 60.56 40.51
C SER A 173 -4.37 61.55 39.38
N LEU A 174 -5.44 62.28 39.14
CA LEU A 174 -5.40 63.68 38.77
C LEU A 174 -5.72 64.49 40.04
N LEU A 175 -4.71 65.13 40.58
CA LEU A 175 -4.76 66.36 41.31
C LEU A 175 -3.51 67.20 40.97
#